data_44663bc04db26ee5baa9de92d1e42c47
#
_entry.id   44663bc04db26ee5baa9de92d1e42c47
#
_cell.length_a   1.000
_cell.length_b   1.000
_cell.length_c   1.000
_cell.angle_alpha   90.00
_cell.angle_beta   90.00
_cell.angle_gamma   90.00
#
_symmetry.space_group_name_H-M   'P 1'
#
loop_
_entity.id
_entity.type
_entity.pdbx_description
1 polymer ?
#
loop_
_entity_poly.entity_id
_entity_poly.type
_entity_poly.pdbx_seq_one_letter_code
_entity_poly.pdbx_strand_id
1 'polypeptide(L)'
;ISSGGSLQGILESHDGAMWIDVPAGQPPRSAVGHIFGTQINLCWSLGLLPRMEEKELDGMLARMEKLRDRLDLVGGDGSMMGIARELHGQRLQIMSAPALEAMGYRCRTQLNENSGILATASILPELHHNEIVAWGEGDMQDNVQILLFVWNGMHDRVGLRVEWTLDTLQNIPIHILDCAGDS
;
A
#
# COMPACT_ATOMS: atom_id res chain seq x y z
N ILE A 1 7.87 19.02 6.85
CA ILE A 1 6.64 18.99 6.06
C ILE A 1 5.46 18.93 7.02
N SER A 2 4.57 19.88 7.01
CA SER A 2 3.40 19.93 7.90
C SER A 2 2.36 20.91 7.36
N SER A 3 1.11 20.79 7.83
CA SER A 3 -0.01 21.68 7.49
C SER A 3 -0.28 22.75 8.54
N GLY A 4 0.70 23.09 9.39
CA GLY A 4 0.58 24.12 10.41
C GLY A 4 0.81 23.62 11.84
N GLY A 5 0.25 24.34 12.83
CA GLY A 5 0.37 24.02 14.25
C GLY A 5 1.60 24.64 14.93
N SER A 6 1.84 24.25 16.19
CA SER A 6 2.94 24.81 17.00
C SER A 6 4.35 24.54 16.43
N LEU A 7 4.50 23.50 15.61
CA LEU A 7 5.77 23.17 14.97
C LEU A 7 6.22 24.26 13.98
N GLN A 8 5.30 24.93 13.30
CA GLN A 8 5.62 26.03 12.40
C GLN A 8 6.33 27.16 13.16
N GLY A 9 5.76 27.64 14.25
CA GLY A 9 6.36 28.73 15.04
C GLY A 9 7.72 28.37 15.64
N ILE A 10 7.95 27.09 15.98
CA ILE A 10 9.24 26.60 16.46
C ILE A 10 10.27 26.63 15.31
N LEU A 11 9.91 26.20 14.12
CA LEU A 11 10.83 26.13 12.98
C LEU A 11 11.17 27.51 12.42
N GLU A 12 10.23 28.46 12.44
CA GLU A 12 10.47 29.86 12.04
C GLU A 12 11.54 30.55 12.89
N SER A 13 11.76 30.08 14.12
CA SER A 13 12.78 30.58 15.04
C SER A 13 14.12 29.85 14.98
N HIS A 14 14.26 28.82 14.12
CA HIS A 14 15.46 27.99 14.02
C HIS A 14 16.22 28.24 12.73
N ASP A 15 17.45 28.75 12.84
CA ASP A 15 18.37 28.85 11.70
C ASP A 15 18.69 27.45 11.15
N GLY A 16 18.56 27.29 9.83
CA GLY A 16 18.83 26.03 9.15
C GLY A 16 17.65 25.04 9.09
N ALA A 17 16.48 25.42 9.61
CA ALA A 17 15.23 24.67 9.39
C ALA A 17 14.47 25.22 8.18
N MET A 18 13.88 24.31 7.42
CA MET A 18 13.00 24.63 6.30
C MET A 18 11.59 24.14 6.58
N TRP A 19 10.62 25.03 6.45
CA TRP A 19 9.20 24.67 6.48
C TRP A 19 8.72 24.40 5.05
N ILE A 20 8.06 23.26 4.83
CA ILE A 20 7.37 22.95 3.60
C ILE A 20 5.91 22.74 3.95
N ASP A 21 5.06 23.62 3.47
CA ASP A 21 3.62 23.59 3.73
C ASP A 21 2.92 22.54 2.86
N VAL A 22 1.93 21.87 3.45
CA VAL A 22 1.01 20.97 2.77
C VAL A 22 -0.43 21.38 3.11
N PRO A 23 -1.40 21.14 2.21
CA PRO A 23 -2.79 21.56 2.44
C PRO A 23 -3.34 21.06 3.78
N ALA A 24 -3.94 21.97 4.54
CA ALA A 24 -4.62 21.67 5.79
C ALA A 24 -6.05 21.14 5.55
N GLY A 25 -6.70 20.66 6.61
CA GLY A 25 -8.11 20.26 6.59
C GLY A 25 -8.35 18.79 6.24
N GLN A 26 -7.31 18.04 5.93
CA GLN A 26 -7.41 16.60 5.74
C GLN A 26 -6.78 15.85 6.93
N PRO A 27 -7.39 14.75 7.40
CA PRO A 27 -6.71 13.88 8.35
C PRO A 27 -5.46 13.27 7.71
N PRO A 28 -4.38 13.03 8.47
CA PRO A 28 -3.11 12.52 7.92
C PRO A 28 -3.24 11.26 7.05
N ARG A 29 -4.16 10.39 7.40
CA ARG A 29 -4.43 9.15 6.66
C ARG A 29 -4.96 9.37 5.23
N SER A 30 -5.63 10.50 4.96
CA SER A 30 -6.09 10.84 3.60
C SER A 30 -5.16 11.81 2.86
N ALA A 31 -4.19 12.40 3.56
CA ALA A 31 -3.24 13.36 2.99
C ALA A 31 -1.98 12.71 2.38
N VAL A 32 -1.97 11.39 2.17
CA VAL A 32 -0.78 10.66 1.71
C VAL A 32 -0.23 11.18 0.39
N GLY A 33 -1.09 11.56 -0.55
CA GLY A 33 -0.64 12.11 -1.84
C GLY A 33 0.14 13.41 -1.68
N HIS A 34 -0.33 14.31 -0.83
CA HIS A 34 0.36 15.57 -0.53
C HIS A 34 1.70 15.34 0.17
N ILE A 35 1.70 14.49 1.20
CA ILE A 35 2.92 14.19 1.97
C ILE A 35 3.95 13.49 1.09
N PHE A 36 3.55 12.45 0.37
CA PHE A 36 4.44 11.66 -0.48
C PHE A 36 4.98 12.47 -1.65
N GLY A 37 4.11 13.19 -2.37
CA GLY A 37 4.52 14.05 -3.49
C GLY A 37 5.50 15.15 -3.05
N THR A 38 5.28 15.75 -1.88
CA THR A 38 6.22 16.73 -1.31
C THR A 38 7.56 16.10 -0.96
N GLN A 39 7.58 14.89 -0.39
CA GLN A 39 8.82 14.16 -0.08
C GLN A 39 9.61 13.81 -1.34
N ILE A 40 8.95 13.32 -2.40
CA ILE A 40 9.58 13.03 -3.68
C ILE A 40 10.19 14.31 -4.28
N ASN A 41 9.43 15.41 -4.29
CA ASN A 41 9.91 16.67 -4.83
C ASN A 41 11.13 17.21 -4.03
N LEU A 42 11.12 17.06 -2.72
CA LEU A 42 12.26 17.38 -1.88
C LEU A 42 13.49 16.53 -2.23
N CYS A 43 13.31 15.22 -2.40
CA CYS A 43 14.38 14.31 -2.79
C CYS A 43 14.97 14.67 -4.17
N TRP A 44 14.14 15.04 -5.13
CA TRP A 44 14.60 15.55 -6.42
C TRP A 44 15.38 16.85 -6.29
N SER A 45 14.88 17.78 -5.47
CA SER A 45 15.54 19.08 -5.25
C SER A 45 16.90 18.96 -4.57
N LEU A 46 17.07 17.96 -3.73
CA LEU A 46 18.32 17.66 -3.03
C LEU A 46 19.25 16.72 -3.82
N GLY A 47 18.84 16.26 -5.01
CA GLY A 47 19.63 15.32 -5.80
C GLY A 47 19.74 13.92 -5.21
N LEU A 48 18.87 13.54 -4.28
CA LEU A 48 18.84 12.21 -3.64
C LEU A 48 18.21 11.15 -4.53
N LEU A 49 17.35 11.57 -5.44
CA LEU A 49 16.72 10.73 -6.46
C LEU A 49 16.89 11.36 -7.85
N PRO A 50 17.06 10.57 -8.91
CA PRO A 50 17.00 11.09 -10.27
C PRO A 50 15.62 11.70 -10.52
N ARG A 51 15.60 12.89 -11.13
CA ARG A 51 14.33 13.53 -11.46
C ARG A 51 13.66 12.79 -12.60
N MET A 52 12.38 12.48 -12.44
CA MET A 52 11.55 11.92 -13.50
C MET A 52 11.33 12.96 -14.61
N GLU A 53 11.34 12.53 -15.86
CA GLU A 53 10.99 13.38 -16.98
C GLU A 53 9.49 13.78 -16.90
N GLU A 54 9.17 15.01 -17.30
CA GLU A 54 7.81 15.54 -17.21
C GLU A 54 6.78 14.66 -17.93
N LYS A 55 7.11 14.19 -19.12
CA LYS A 55 6.25 13.28 -19.89
C LYS A 55 5.98 11.95 -19.17
N GLU A 56 6.97 11.45 -18.48
CA GLU A 56 6.86 10.20 -17.71
C GLU A 56 5.97 10.41 -16.47
N LEU A 57 6.14 11.54 -15.78
CA LEU A 57 5.31 11.95 -14.66
C LEU A 57 3.84 12.12 -15.07
N ASP A 58 3.59 12.84 -16.16
CA ASP A 58 2.25 13.02 -16.71
C ASP A 58 1.60 11.69 -17.09
N GLY A 59 2.37 10.78 -17.70
CA GLY A 59 1.91 9.43 -18.01
C GLY A 59 1.54 8.62 -16.76
N MET A 60 2.33 8.73 -15.71
CA MET A 60 2.03 8.09 -14.42
C MET A 60 0.74 8.66 -13.81
N LEU A 61 0.60 9.98 -13.77
CA LEU A 61 -0.60 10.63 -13.22
C LEU A 61 -1.86 10.24 -14.01
N ALA A 62 -1.78 10.22 -15.34
CA ALA A 62 -2.90 9.79 -16.18
C ALA A 62 -3.32 8.32 -15.93
N ARG A 63 -2.34 7.42 -15.70
CA ARG A 63 -2.65 6.03 -15.31
C ARG A 63 -3.33 5.95 -13.94
N MET A 64 -2.88 6.75 -12.97
CA MET A 64 -3.50 6.81 -11.64
C MET A 64 -4.95 7.32 -11.72
N GLU A 65 -5.21 8.35 -12.53
CA GLU A 65 -6.57 8.85 -12.75
C GLU A 65 -7.47 7.80 -13.37
N LYS A 66 -7.01 7.12 -14.40
CA LYS A 66 -7.72 6.02 -15.05
C LYS A 66 -8.04 4.88 -14.09
N LEU A 67 -7.06 4.52 -13.24
CA LEU A 67 -7.24 3.50 -12.22
C LEU A 67 -8.27 3.95 -11.16
N ARG A 68 -8.19 5.18 -10.68
CA ARG A 68 -9.17 5.77 -9.77
C ARG A 68 -10.58 5.67 -10.32
N ASP A 69 -10.78 6.09 -11.57
CA ASP A 69 -12.10 6.10 -12.21
C ASP A 69 -12.65 4.68 -12.42
N ARG A 70 -11.78 3.73 -12.77
CA ARG A 70 -12.15 2.32 -12.88
C ARG A 70 -12.57 1.71 -11.55
N LEU A 71 -11.84 2.02 -10.47
CA LEU A 71 -12.07 1.45 -9.13
C LEU A 71 -13.07 2.26 -8.30
N ASP A 72 -13.66 3.33 -8.84
CA ASP A 72 -14.67 4.13 -8.14
C ASP A 72 -15.85 3.26 -7.71
N LEU A 73 -16.30 3.43 -6.46
CA LEU A 73 -17.35 2.62 -5.87
C LEU A 73 -18.73 2.87 -6.49
N VAL A 74 -18.93 4.04 -7.11
CA VAL A 74 -20.22 4.47 -7.67
C VAL A 74 -20.26 4.33 -9.18
N GLY A 75 -19.20 4.73 -9.87
CA GLY A 75 -19.13 4.78 -11.33
C GLY A 75 -18.12 3.83 -11.97
N GLY A 76 -17.35 3.10 -11.19
CA GLY A 76 -16.31 2.18 -11.67
C GLY A 76 -16.83 0.80 -12.08
N ASP A 77 -15.93 -0.16 -12.24
CA ASP A 77 -16.23 -1.52 -12.70
C ASP A 77 -16.84 -2.46 -11.64
N GLY A 78 -17.00 -1.99 -10.42
CA GLY A 78 -17.57 -2.74 -9.30
C GLY A 78 -16.65 -3.77 -8.66
N SER A 79 -15.43 -3.97 -9.16
CA SER A 79 -14.48 -4.96 -8.64
C SER A 79 -14.13 -4.71 -7.16
N MET A 80 -13.86 -3.47 -6.79
CA MET A 80 -13.57 -3.12 -5.40
C MET A 80 -14.75 -3.34 -4.46
N MET A 81 -15.97 -3.10 -4.93
CA MET A 81 -17.19 -3.37 -4.14
C MET A 81 -17.39 -4.88 -3.93
N GLY A 82 -17.06 -5.70 -4.91
CA GLY A 82 -17.05 -7.16 -4.80
C GLY A 82 -16.13 -7.62 -3.69
N ILE A 83 -14.86 -7.23 -3.76
CA ILE A 83 -13.84 -7.55 -2.75
C ILE A 83 -14.28 -7.03 -1.36
N ALA A 84 -14.74 -5.79 -1.26
CA ALA A 84 -15.17 -5.22 0.02
C ALA A 84 -16.30 -6.00 0.68
N ARG A 85 -17.25 -6.55 -0.09
CA ARG A 85 -18.33 -7.40 0.44
C ARG A 85 -17.81 -8.72 0.97
N GLU A 86 -16.85 -9.34 0.30
CA GLU A 86 -16.23 -10.59 0.71
C GLU A 86 -15.38 -10.42 1.97
N LEU A 87 -14.69 -9.28 2.09
CA LEU A 87 -13.85 -8.95 3.25
C LEU A 87 -14.64 -8.47 4.47
N HIS A 88 -15.92 -8.14 4.31
CA HIS A 88 -16.71 -7.58 5.41
C HIS A 88 -16.85 -8.57 6.58
N GLY A 89 -16.49 -8.13 7.78
CA GLY A 89 -16.53 -8.96 8.99
C GLY A 89 -15.41 -9.98 9.12
N GLN A 90 -14.45 -9.98 8.20
CA GLN A 90 -13.31 -10.90 8.23
C GLN A 90 -12.08 -10.26 8.89
N ARG A 91 -11.18 -11.07 9.38
CA ARG A 91 -9.81 -10.66 9.75
C ARG A 91 -8.96 -10.69 8.49
N LEU A 92 -8.07 -9.72 8.32
CA LEU A 92 -7.29 -9.61 7.10
C LEU A 92 -5.81 -9.83 7.36
N GLN A 93 -5.23 -10.72 6.58
CA GLN A 93 -3.79 -10.85 6.45
C GLN A 93 -3.35 -10.27 5.12
N ILE A 94 -2.45 -9.31 5.15
CA ILE A 94 -1.86 -8.75 3.95
C ILE A 94 -0.50 -9.40 3.75
N MET A 95 -0.30 -9.99 2.59
CA MET A 95 0.97 -10.56 2.18
C MET A 95 1.48 -9.78 0.97
N SER A 96 2.76 -9.47 0.92
CA SER A 96 3.32 -8.68 -0.18
C SER A 96 4.67 -9.20 -0.65
N ALA A 97 4.92 -9.09 -1.96
CA ALA A 97 6.24 -9.22 -2.52
C ALA A 97 7.17 -8.10 -1.98
N PRO A 98 8.49 -8.31 -1.90
CA PRO A 98 9.43 -7.38 -1.27
C PRO A 98 9.32 -5.93 -1.76
N ALA A 99 9.21 -5.72 -3.07
CA ALA A 99 9.08 -4.37 -3.64
C ALA A 99 7.76 -3.67 -3.27
N LEU A 100 6.76 -4.41 -2.79
CA LEU A 100 5.43 -3.91 -2.42
C LEU A 100 5.21 -3.85 -0.91
N GLU A 101 6.26 -4.04 -0.10
CA GLU A 101 6.17 -4.02 1.37
C GLU A 101 5.52 -2.75 1.90
N ALA A 102 5.97 -1.59 1.43
CA ALA A 102 5.42 -0.30 1.85
C ALA A 102 3.92 -0.16 1.50
N MET A 103 3.49 -0.72 0.37
CA MET A 103 2.08 -0.75 -0.04
C MET A 103 1.25 -1.67 0.86
N GLY A 104 1.74 -2.87 1.14
CA GLY A 104 1.10 -3.81 2.06
C GLY A 104 0.96 -3.21 3.46
N TYR A 105 2.02 -2.61 3.96
CA TYR A 105 1.99 -1.90 5.24
C TYR A 105 0.97 -0.76 5.23
N ARG A 106 0.95 0.05 4.17
CA ARG A 106 -0.01 1.16 4.03
C ARG A 106 -1.45 0.66 3.95
N CYS A 107 -1.72 -0.40 3.19
CA CYS A 107 -3.04 -1.02 3.11
C CYS A 107 -3.52 -1.45 4.51
N ARG A 108 -2.68 -2.13 5.27
CA ARG A 108 -2.97 -2.51 6.65
C ARG A 108 -3.38 -1.30 7.51
N THR A 109 -2.58 -0.24 7.51
CA THR A 109 -2.88 0.93 8.35
C THR A 109 -4.17 1.64 7.93
N GLN A 110 -4.45 1.71 6.63
CA GLN A 110 -5.71 2.27 6.13
C GLN A 110 -6.93 1.46 6.56
N LEU A 111 -6.86 0.15 6.49
CA LEU A 111 -7.95 -0.73 6.92
C LEU A 111 -8.19 -0.62 8.44
N ASN A 112 -7.11 -0.61 9.22
CA ASN A 112 -7.20 -0.47 10.67
C ASN A 112 -7.81 0.89 11.08
N GLU A 113 -7.36 1.99 10.46
CA GLU A 113 -7.80 3.34 10.84
C GLU A 113 -9.18 3.73 10.29
N ASN A 114 -9.47 3.37 9.04
CA ASN A 114 -10.67 3.86 8.36
C ASN A 114 -11.85 2.89 8.45
N SER A 115 -11.57 1.59 8.50
CA SER A 115 -12.61 0.55 8.47
C SER A 115 -12.79 -0.16 9.81
N GLY A 116 -11.89 0.07 10.78
CA GLY A 116 -11.93 -0.64 12.07
C GLY A 116 -11.70 -2.15 11.94
N ILE A 117 -11.16 -2.61 10.81
CA ILE A 117 -10.85 -4.01 10.54
C ILE A 117 -9.46 -4.32 11.07
N LEU A 118 -9.33 -5.37 11.88
CA LEU A 118 -8.01 -5.83 12.31
C LEU A 118 -7.29 -6.50 11.14
N ALA A 119 -6.36 -5.76 10.55
CA ALA A 119 -5.46 -6.24 9.51
C ALA A 119 -4.02 -6.36 10.03
N THR A 120 -3.34 -7.43 9.64
CA THR A 120 -1.91 -7.68 9.84
C THR A 120 -1.18 -7.69 8.50
N ALA A 121 0.14 -7.56 8.50
CA ALA A 121 0.91 -7.55 7.26
C ALA A 121 2.22 -8.33 7.42
N SER A 122 2.55 -9.12 6.40
CA SER A 122 3.77 -9.90 6.31
C SER A 122 4.37 -9.81 4.91
N ILE A 123 5.67 -10.05 4.82
CA ILE A 123 6.43 -9.92 3.58
C ILE A 123 7.01 -11.27 3.15
N LEU A 124 6.96 -11.55 1.85
CA LEU A 124 7.74 -12.61 1.22
C LEU A 124 9.20 -12.16 1.08
N PRO A 125 10.19 -13.02 1.27
CA PRO A 125 10.07 -14.43 1.63
C PRO A 125 10.02 -14.71 3.14
N GLU A 126 10.09 -13.68 4.00
CA GLU A 126 10.25 -13.83 5.46
C GLU A 126 9.10 -14.63 6.09
N LEU A 127 7.87 -14.41 5.64
CA LEU A 127 6.71 -15.16 6.15
C LEU A 127 6.86 -16.69 5.95
N HIS A 128 7.64 -17.14 4.98
CA HIS A 128 7.93 -18.57 4.74
C HIS A 128 8.96 -19.15 5.73
N HIS A 129 9.61 -18.31 6.51
CA HIS A 129 10.55 -18.78 7.51
C HIS A 129 9.87 -19.15 8.83
N ASN A 130 8.76 -18.49 9.13
CA ASN A 130 8.08 -18.62 10.43
C ASN A 130 6.56 -18.75 10.31
N GLU A 131 5.87 -17.77 9.75
CA GLU A 131 4.41 -17.69 9.79
C GLU A 131 3.71 -18.81 9.02
N ILE A 132 4.31 -19.28 7.93
CA ILE A 132 3.68 -20.29 7.07
C ILE A 132 3.40 -21.61 7.80
N VAL A 133 4.17 -21.93 8.82
CA VAL A 133 3.94 -23.10 9.67
C VAL A 133 2.62 -22.94 10.42
N ALA A 134 2.40 -21.77 11.03
CA ALA A 134 1.16 -21.48 11.74
C ALA A 134 -0.06 -21.47 10.79
N TRP A 135 0.12 -20.98 9.56
CA TRP A 135 -0.91 -21.00 8.53
C TRP A 135 -1.27 -22.41 8.05
N GLY A 136 -0.29 -23.29 7.92
CA GLY A 136 -0.48 -24.65 7.42
C GLY A 136 -0.98 -25.65 8.47
N GLU A 137 -0.57 -25.49 9.74
CA GLU A 137 -0.82 -26.45 10.83
C GLU A 137 -1.75 -25.92 11.92
N GLY A 138 -2.10 -24.62 11.88
CA GLY A 138 -2.84 -23.97 12.96
C GLY A 138 -4.36 -24.06 12.80
N ASP A 139 -5.08 -24.09 13.92
CA ASP A 139 -6.54 -24.01 14.01
C ASP A 139 -7.08 -22.57 13.76
N MET A 140 -6.22 -21.64 13.37
CA MET A 140 -6.49 -20.19 13.35
C MET A 140 -7.23 -19.68 12.09
N GLN A 141 -7.81 -20.57 11.29
CA GLN A 141 -8.26 -20.26 9.94
C GLN A 141 -9.70 -19.74 9.85
N ASP A 142 -10.44 -19.72 10.93
CA ASP A 142 -11.81 -19.22 10.92
C ASP A 142 -11.86 -17.70 10.79
N ASN A 143 -12.59 -17.22 9.78
CA ASN A 143 -12.82 -15.80 9.50
C ASN A 143 -11.56 -14.97 9.12
N VAL A 144 -10.60 -15.59 8.46
CA VAL A 144 -9.43 -14.89 7.89
C VAL A 144 -9.48 -14.92 6.38
N GLN A 145 -9.15 -13.79 5.75
CA GLN A 145 -8.90 -13.70 4.32
C GLN A 145 -7.55 -13.05 4.06
N ILE A 146 -6.94 -13.39 2.94
CA ILE A 146 -5.63 -12.90 2.55
C ILE A 146 -5.75 -11.94 1.37
N LEU A 147 -5.12 -10.76 1.49
CA LEU A 147 -4.83 -9.88 0.37
C LEU A 147 -3.36 -10.06 -0.02
N LEU A 148 -3.11 -10.60 -1.19
CA LEU A 148 -1.76 -10.87 -1.69
C LEU A 148 -1.38 -9.88 -2.78
N PHE A 149 -0.42 -9.00 -2.47
CA PHE A 149 0.12 -8.01 -3.41
C PHE A 149 1.28 -8.62 -4.21
N VAL A 150 1.11 -8.69 -5.52
CA VAL A 150 2.10 -9.19 -6.48
C VAL A 150 2.30 -8.21 -7.64
N TRP A 151 3.36 -8.37 -8.42
CA TRP A 151 3.60 -7.62 -9.65
C TRP A 151 4.49 -8.42 -10.61
N ASN A 152 4.38 -8.16 -11.91
CA ASN A 152 5.06 -8.91 -12.96
C ASN A 152 6.60 -8.74 -12.99
N GLY A 153 7.15 -7.70 -12.35
CA GLY A 153 8.59 -7.49 -12.22
C GLY A 153 9.24 -8.16 -11.00
N MET A 154 8.54 -9.08 -10.32
CA MET A 154 9.14 -9.85 -9.23
C MET A 154 10.30 -10.70 -9.73
N HIS A 155 11.30 -10.86 -8.88
CA HIS A 155 12.32 -11.88 -9.12
C HIS A 155 11.71 -13.29 -9.18
N ASP A 156 12.16 -14.15 -10.10
CA ASP A 156 11.59 -15.49 -10.35
C ASP A 156 11.44 -16.32 -9.07
N ARG A 157 12.42 -16.26 -8.16
CA ARG A 157 12.35 -16.97 -6.87
C ARG A 157 11.25 -16.46 -5.96
N VAL A 158 10.85 -15.19 -6.08
CA VAL A 158 9.70 -14.64 -5.35
C VAL A 158 8.41 -15.13 -5.98
N GLY A 159 8.34 -15.18 -7.31
CA GLY A 159 7.24 -15.79 -8.06
C GLY A 159 6.98 -17.24 -7.63
N LEU A 160 8.01 -18.06 -7.59
CA LEU A 160 7.90 -19.44 -7.10
C LEU A 160 7.39 -19.54 -5.65
N ARG A 161 7.74 -18.58 -4.79
CA ARG A 161 7.22 -18.54 -3.43
C ARG A 161 5.76 -18.13 -3.37
N VAL A 162 5.33 -17.23 -4.26
CA VAL A 162 3.91 -16.87 -4.41
C VAL A 162 3.12 -18.11 -4.83
N GLU A 163 3.55 -18.83 -5.85
CA GLU A 163 2.91 -20.08 -6.30
C GLU A 163 2.80 -21.09 -5.15
N TRP A 164 3.90 -21.30 -4.44
CA TRP A 164 3.93 -22.21 -3.30
C TRP A 164 3.01 -21.76 -2.16
N THR A 165 2.88 -20.45 -1.91
CA THR A 165 1.93 -19.91 -0.94
C THR A 165 0.49 -20.25 -1.33
N LEU A 166 0.14 -20.03 -2.59
CA LEU A 166 -1.20 -20.33 -3.11
C LEU A 166 -1.52 -21.82 -2.99
N ASP A 167 -0.55 -22.69 -3.30
CA ASP A 167 -0.71 -24.13 -3.19
C ASP A 167 -0.83 -24.60 -1.74
N THR A 168 -0.12 -23.97 -0.81
CA THR A 168 -0.13 -24.35 0.60
C THR A 168 -1.40 -23.87 1.30
N LEU A 169 -1.91 -22.72 0.95
CA LEU A 169 -3.04 -22.06 1.61
C LEU A 169 -4.37 -22.20 0.85
N GLN A 170 -4.58 -23.30 0.13
CA GLN A 170 -5.77 -23.56 -0.70
C GLN A 170 -7.12 -23.46 0.05
N ASN A 171 -7.10 -23.65 1.37
CA ASN A 171 -8.31 -23.62 2.19
C ASN A 171 -8.65 -22.22 2.73
N ILE A 172 -7.81 -21.21 2.45
CA ILE A 172 -8.01 -19.84 2.89
C ILE A 172 -8.32 -18.97 1.67
N PRO A 173 -9.39 -18.16 1.69
CA PRO A 173 -9.66 -17.24 0.58
C PRO A 173 -8.52 -16.25 0.39
N ILE A 174 -7.94 -16.22 -0.82
CA ILE A 174 -6.83 -15.32 -1.20
C ILE A 174 -7.28 -14.44 -2.35
N HIS A 175 -7.24 -13.12 -2.14
CA HIS A 175 -7.47 -12.12 -3.17
C HIS A 175 -6.12 -11.63 -3.68
N ILE A 176 -5.80 -11.95 -4.93
CA ILE A 176 -4.56 -11.51 -5.56
C ILE A 176 -4.76 -10.10 -6.11
N LEU A 177 -3.94 -9.17 -5.64
CA LEU A 177 -3.88 -7.80 -6.11
C LEU A 177 -2.62 -7.64 -6.97
N ASP A 178 -2.80 -7.76 -8.28
CA ASP A 178 -1.73 -7.54 -9.25
C ASP A 178 -1.49 -6.03 -9.40
N CYS A 179 -0.33 -5.60 -8.94
CA CYS A 179 0.13 -4.23 -8.99
C CYS A 179 0.98 -3.98 -10.26
N ALA A 180 0.73 -4.71 -11.34
CA ALA A 180 1.41 -4.50 -12.60
C ALA A 180 1.18 -3.06 -13.07
N GLY A 181 2.26 -2.30 -13.13
CA GLY A 181 2.26 -1.10 -13.94
C GLY A 181 2.12 -1.53 -15.41
N ASP A 182 1.41 -0.77 -16.21
CA ASP A 182 1.43 -0.96 -17.66
C ASP A 182 2.90 -0.89 -18.12
N SER A 183 3.39 -2.02 -18.65
CA SER A 183 4.73 -2.13 -19.26
C SER A 183 4.82 -1.31 -20.54
#